data_9153d40035006789433fc4be2195be27
#
_entry.id   9153d40035006789433fc4be2195be27
#
_cell.length_a   1.000
_cell.length_b   1.000
_cell.length_c   1.000
_cell.angle_alpha   90.00
_cell.angle_beta   90.00
_cell.angle_gamma   90.00
#
_symmetry.space_group_name_H-M   'P 1'
#
loop_
_entity.id
_entity.type
_entity.pdbx_description
1 polymer ?
#
loop_
_entity_poly.entity_id
_entity_poly.type
_entity_poly.pdbx_seq_one_letter_code
_entity_poly.pdbx_strand_id
1 'polypeptide(L)'
;MTQNETGSARSAIFPALKHKSGLQTLSSLFTNVLAQRRAHGQINSASTFKPPPRVTVTDTKREMWLKDLANPTISLRRLSRSIPHGIRGKVLLDQSLSKNIPIERAVWLAKCVGANELRSFRRKGASGTFAMGGEAKWIRDFTVCVEQFLESIIGSCGEKDFKARITYAYVTSILFRHFWLTMYTRIRLATHFHAEYLLDREHYMDWLVSSLESSTQTKLPVWLLITQVYWSDLLKYRKYGRRLSTALVNHLTEVRGQLVAWTIEVLSRIQISKHTDHDILAPLCDRVKDLLKELLSTSTDNFISPKVWATHKKMIRFNFGSGDPQFIHILATIERRNSRFNPTGASKEPTARKRLITALDRTLVEPFSNDLPRICWDIDGDKTMLILAILEWSTSSYRPGATKTFVAARIIRYWARLGIDVTAVILEFLDSSTSVSEINKPAFFHLVSELARSDHFSTPRYFQWLIARGGIYNSEDVAADGPLSTRLLAELPISNISD
;
A
#
# COMPACT_ATOMS: atom_id res chain seq x y z
N MET A 1 29.75 -5.81 -15.74
CA MET A 1 30.41 -6.13 -14.44
C MET A 1 31.90 -6.15 -14.67
N THR A 2 32.61 -5.23 -14.09
CA THR A 2 34.07 -5.16 -14.24
C THR A 2 34.73 -6.19 -13.34
N GLN A 3 35.82 -6.81 -13.79
CA GLN A 3 36.58 -7.85 -13.04
C GLN A 3 36.98 -7.43 -11.61
N ASN A 4 37.04 -6.14 -11.32
CA ASN A 4 37.36 -5.59 -10.00
C ASN A 4 36.24 -5.77 -8.95
N GLU A 5 34.97 -5.82 -9.36
CA GLU A 5 33.85 -6.00 -8.40
C GLU A 5 33.75 -7.45 -7.91
N THR A 6 34.03 -8.42 -8.77
CA THR A 6 34.04 -9.84 -8.38
C THR A 6 35.26 -10.21 -7.55
N GLY A 7 36.43 -9.57 -7.76
CA GLY A 7 37.63 -9.79 -6.99
C GLY A 7 37.52 -9.32 -5.53
N SER A 8 36.91 -8.14 -5.30
CA SER A 8 36.77 -7.58 -3.96
C SER A 8 35.70 -8.31 -3.13
N ALA A 9 34.62 -8.75 -3.75
CA ALA A 9 33.57 -9.52 -3.09
C ALA A 9 34.06 -10.90 -2.62
N ARG A 10 34.87 -11.59 -3.44
CA ARG A 10 35.34 -12.93 -3.13
C ARG A 10 36.34 -12.94 -1.96
N SER A 11 37.25 -11.99 -1.88
CA SER A 11 38.23 -11.87 -0.79
C SER A 11 37.58 -11.49 0.55
N ALA A 12 36.47 -10.75 0.53
CA ALA A 12 35.76 -10.35 1.75
C ALA A 12 34.76 -11.42 2.23
N ILE A 13 34.08 -12.12 1.32
CA ILE A 13 32.99 -13.08 1.65
C ILE A 13 33.56 -14.44 2.04
N PHE A 14 34.61 -14.93 1.41
CA PHE A 14 35.14 -16.28 1.64
C PHE A 14 35.71 -16.54 3.06
N PRO A 15 36.45 -15.63 3.69
CA PRO A 15 36.86 -15.79 5.08
C PRO A 15 35.71 -15.72 6.08
N ALA A 16 34.72 -14.86 5.81
CA ALA A 16 33.57 -14.63 6.69
C ALA A 16 32.59 -15.81 6.72
N LEU A 17 32.44 -16.54 5.60
CA LEU A 17 31.61 -17.74 5.53
C LEU A 17 32.16 -18.94 6.30
N LYS A 18 33.45 -18.94 6.62
CA LYS A 18 34.10 -20.01 7.42
C LYS A 18 33.79 -19.93 8.91
N HIS A 19 33.29 -18.82 9.43
CA HIS A 19 32.99 -18.64 10.85
C HIS A 19 31.47 -18.68 11.12
N LYS A 20 31.06 -19.12 12.32
CA LYS A 20 29.67 -19.16 12.78
C LYS A 20 28.98 -17.77 12.76
N SER A 21 29.72 -16.67 12.71
CA SER A 21 29.25 -15.29 12.56
C SER A 21 29.09 -14.85 11.10
N GLY A 22 29.31 -15.75 10.14
CA GLY A 22 29.29 -15.43 8.69
C GLY A 22 27.99 -14.79 8.19
N LEU A 23 26.87 -15.18 8.77
CA LEU A 23 25.55 -14.60 8.42
C LEU A 23 25.45 -13.11 8.81
N GLN A 24 25.97 -12.72 9.98
CA GLN A 24 25.95 -11.31 10.40
C GLN A 24 26.92 -10.48 9.56
N THR A 25 28.09 -11.02 9.25
CA THR A 25 29.06 -10.36 8.36
C THR A 25 28.54 -10.26 6.94
N LEU A 26 27.84 -11.27 6.41
CA LEU A 26 27.17 -11.25 5.12
C LEU A 26 26.05 -10.19 5.10
N SER A 27 25.26 -10.10 6.14
CA SER A 27 24.20 -9.10 6.28
C SER A 27 24.75 -7.68 6.29
N SER A 28 25.85 -7.44 7.04
CA SER A 28 26.49 -6.12 7.11
C SER A 28 27.15 -5.74 5.77
N LEU A 29 27.80 -6.70 5.10
CA LEU A 29 28.35 -6.50 3.76
C LEU A 29 27.26 -6.21 2.74
N PHE A 30 26.15 -6.93 2.78
CA PHE A 30 25.00 -6.71 1.88
C PHE A 30 24.37 -5.33 2.11
N THR A 31 24.23 -4.94 3.37
CA THR A 31 23.72 -3.60 3.74
C THR A 31 24.66 -2.50 3.26
N ASN A 32 25.98 -2.69 3.38
CA ASN A 32 26.99 -1.74 2.91
C ASN A 32 27.00 -1.66 1.37
N VAL A 33 26.91 -2.80 0.65
CA VAL A 33 26.84 -2.84 -0.82
C VAL A 33 25.55 -2.17 -1.31
N LEU A 34 24.41 -2.42 -0.63
CA LEU A 34 23.16 -1.75 -0.97
C LEU A 34 23.21 -0.24 -0.70
N ALA A 35 23.86 0.18 0.41
CA ALA A 35 24.07 1.59 0.71
C ALA A 35 24.99 2.26 -0.32
N GLN A 36 26.09 1.59 -0.72
CA GLN A 36 26.96 2.06 -1.79
C GLN A 36 26.25 2.10 -3.14
N ARG A 37 25.49 1.07 -3.51
CA ARG A 37 24.68 1.09 -4.76
C ARG A 37 23.62 2.17 -4.75
N ARG A 38 22.98 2.43 -3.62
CA ARG A 38 22.06 3.58 -3.48
C ARG A 38 22.77 4.90 -3.62
N ALA A 39 23.98 5.03 -3.07
CA ALA A 39 24.80 6.24 -3.21
C ALA A 39 25.33 6.43 -4.63
N HIS A 40 25.75 5.35 -5.33
CA HIS A 40 26.27 5.40 -6.69
C HIS A 40 25.19 5.28 -7.78
N GLY A 41 24.05 4.66 -7.47
CA GLY A 41 22.88 4.57 -8.37
C GLY A 41 22.02 5.83 -8.38
N GLN A 42 22.31 6.81 -7.54
CA GLN A 42 21.76 8.15 -7.71
C GLN A 42 22.44 8.77 -8.93
N ILE A 43 21.66 8.91 -10.00
CA ILE A 43 22.03 9.58 -11.28
C ILE A 43 22.46 11.04 -11.04
N ASN A 44 22.30 11.55 -9.85
CA ASN A 44 22.74 12.86 -9.43
C ASN A 44 24.15 12.75 -8.83
N SER A 45 25.16 13.19 -9.58
CA SER A 45 26.38 13.74 -9.00
C SER A 45 26.00 14.57 -7.77
N ALA A 46 26.76 14.47 -6.69
CA ALA A 46 26.50 15.25 -5.47
C ALA A 46 26.09 16.67 -5.86
N SER A 47 24.86 17.03 -5.53
CA SER A 47 24.26 18.28 -5.95
C SER A 47 25.21 19.43 -5.65
N THR A 48 25.69 20.14 -6.67
CA THR A 48 26.47 21.36 -6.53
C THR A 48 25.62 22.52 -5.99
N PHE A 49 24.32 22.28 -5.78
CA PHE A 49 23.41 23.28 -5.26
C PHE A 49 23.79 23.67 -3.84
N LYS A 50 24.24 24.91 -3.70
CA LYS A 50 24.46 25.55 -2.40
C LYS A 50 23.18 26.29 -2.01
N PRO A 51 22.53 25.94 -0.88
CA PRO A 51 21.34 26.68 -0.47
C PRO A 51 21.66 28.16 -0.27
N PRO A 52 20.77 29.06 -0.75
CA PRO A 52 20.97 30.49 -0.64
C PRO A 52 21.20 30.93 0.82
N PRO A 53 22.12 31.89 1.08
CA PRO A 53 22.36 32.35 2.42
C PRO A 53 21.13 33.09 2.98
N ARG A 54 20.85 32.87 4.26
CA ARG A 54 19.80 33.63 4.97
C ARG A 54 20.33 34.98 5.42
N VAL A 55 19.58 36.04 5.15
CA VAL A 55 19.92 37.42 5.54
C VAL A 55 18.80 38.02 6.35
N THR A 56 19.17 38.77 7.37
CA THR A 56 18.23 39.61 8.14
C THR A 56 17.92 40.84 7.31
N VAL A 57 16.66 41.06 7.00
CA VAL A 57 16.16 42.18 6.22
C VAL A 57 15.03 42.87 6.97
N THR A 58 14.77 44.12 6.64
CA THR A 58 13.60 44.84 7.14
C THR A 58 12.31 44.21 6.62
N ASP A 59 11.21 44.45 7.31
CA ASP A 59 9.90 43.88 6.92
C ASP A 59 9.49 44.33 5.52
N THR A 60 9.75 45.58 5.16
CA THR A 60 9.51 46.10 3.81
C THR A 60 10.30 45.37 2.72
N LYS A 61 11.58 45.11 2.96
CA LYS A 61 12.43 44.32 2.03
C LYS A 61 11.97 42.85 1.95
N ARG A 62 11.52 42.28 3.08
CA ARG A 62 10.95 40.95 3.11
C ARG A 62 9.67 40.86 2.28
N GLU A 63 8.77 41.81 2.43
CA GLU A 63 7.54 41.90 1.67
C GLU A 63 7.80 42.07 0.15
N MET A 64 8.77 42.92 -0.22
CA MET A 64 9.16 43.05 -1.63
C MET A 64 9.72 41.71 -2.20
N TRP A 65 10.57 41.03 -1.42
CA TRP A 65 11.13 39.76 -1.83
C TRP A 65 10.03 38.68 -2.02
N LEU A 66 9.01 38.66 -1.15
CA LEU A 66 7.86 37.74 -1.28
C LEU A 66 6.98 38.08 -2.50
N LYS A 67 6.79 39.38 -2.81
CA LYS A 67 6.12 39.82 -4.05
C LYS A 67 6.90 39.38 -5.29
N ASP A 68 8.23 39.52 -5.27
CA ASP A 68 9.10 39.05 -6.35
C ASP A 68 9.02 37.52 -6.49
N LEU A 69 8.95 36.79 -5.40
CA LEU A 69 8.75 35.33 -5.42
C LEU A 69 7.40 34.93 -5.98
N ALA A 70 6.35 35.69 -5.71
CA ALA A 70 5.02 35.46 -6.27
C ALA A 70 4.94 35.74 -7.78
N ASN A 71 5.80 36.62 -8.29
CA ASN A 71 5.80 36.99 -9.70
C ASN A 71 6.55 35.94 -10.55
N PRO A 72 5.87 35.18 -11.42
CA PRO A 72 6.49 34.14 -12.23
C PRO A 72 7.52 34.66 -13.24
N THR A 73 7.48 35.96 -13.62
CA THR A 73 8.41 36.56 -14.57
C THR A 73 9.80 36.80 -13.98
N ILE A 74 9.91 36.91 -12.65
CA ILE A 74 11.19 37.09 -11.96
C ILE A 74 11.90 35.74 -11.82
N SER A 75 13.13 35.66 -12.32
CA SER A 75 13.88 34.40 -12.28
C SER A 75 14.27 33.99 -10.86
N LEU A 76 14.12 32.69 -10.54
CA LEU A 76 14.58 32.14 -9.25
C LEU A 76 16.09 32.36 -9.03
N ARG A 77 16.89 32.45 -10.09
CA ARG A 77 18.33 32.74 -10.02
C ARG A 77 18.61 34.09 -9.34
N ARG A 78 17.75 35.10 -9.56
CA ARG A 78 17.85 36.40 -8.87
C ARG A 78 17.51 36.25 -7.38
N LEU A 79 16.42 35.56 -7.06
CA LEU A 79 15.94 35.36 -5.71
C LEU A 79 16.83 34.41 -4.89
N SER A 80 17.56 33.50 -5.55
CA SER A 80 18.48 32.56 -4.91
C SER A 80 19.81 33.20 -4.43
N ARG A 81 20.02 34.50 -4.60
CA ARG A 81 21.19 35.17 -4.05
C ARG A 81 21.13 35.23 -2.53
N SER A 82 19.95 35.49 -1.97
CA SER A 82 19.72 35.48 -0.54
C SER A 82 18.24 35.27 -0.22
N ILE A 83 17.97 34.60 0.90
CA ILE A 83 16.61 34.38 1.41
C ILE A 83 16.42 35.18 2.69
N PRO A 84 15.29 35.88 2.86
CA PRO A 84 14.98 36.59 4.10
C PRO A 84 14.93 35.61 5.29
N HIS A 85 15.54 36.03 6.40
CA HIS A 85 15.42 35.28 7.66
C HIS A 85 13.98 35.39 8.21
N GLY A 86 13.54 34.41 8.98
CA GLY A 86 12.23 34.43 9.63
C GLY A 86 11.10 33.73 8.84
N ILE A 87 11.30 33.43 7.55
CA ILE A 87 10.30 32.68 6.75
C ILE A 87 10.54 31.20 6.96
N ARG A 88 9.80 30.56 7.89
CA ARG A 88 9.92 29.12 8.21
C ARG A 88 8.61 28.55 8.76
N GLY A 89 8.45 27.24 8.72
CA GLY A 89 7.32 26.51 9.27
C GLY A 89 5.97 27.14 8.86
N LYS A 90 5.13 27.44 9.83
CA LYS A 90 3.80 28.03 9.61
C LYS A 90 3.87 29.36 8.83
N VAL A 91 4.85 30.22 9.13
CA VAL A 91 4.99 31.53 8.45
C VAL A 91 5.24 31.33 6.94
N LEU A 92 6.04 30.32 6.56
CA LEU A 92 6.27 29.96 5.15
C LEU A 92 4.96 29.57 4.46
N LEU A 93 4.15 28.74 5.12
CA LEU A 93 2.88 28.26 4.58
C LEU A 93 1.86 29.39 4.41
N ASP A 94 1.71 30.22 5.46
CA ASP A 94 0.77 31.33 5.46
C ASP A 94 1.16 32.41 4.42
N GLN A 95 2.46 32.72 4.28
CA GLN A 95 2.95 33.66 3.28
C GLN A 95 2.81 33.11 1.86
N SER A 96 3.05 31.81 1.67
CA SER A 96 2.87 31.16 0.36
C SER A 96 1.42 31.28 -0.12
N LEU A 97 0.47 31.16 0.81
CA LEU A 97 -0.95 31.28 0.48
C LEU A 97 -1.36 32.76 0.29
N SER A 98 -1.03 33.64 1.26
CA SER A 98 -1.48 35.02 1.28
C SER A 98 -0.93 35.86 0.11
N LYS A 99 0.25 35.52 -0.37
CA LYS A 99 0.91 36.17 -1.52
C LYS A 99 0.65 35.44 -2.85
N ASN A 100 -0.14 34.37 -2.86
CA ASN A 100 -0.40 33.55 -4.04
C ASN A 100 0.89 33.08 -4.75
N ILE A 101 1.88 32.62 -3.97
CA ILE A 101 3.15 32.15 -4.51
C ILE A 101 2.89 30.87 -5.33
N PRO A 102 3.39 30.77 -6.58
CA PRO A 102 3.31 29.55 -7.37
C PRO A 102 3.86 28.33 -6.60
N ILE A 103 3.18 27.18 -6.72
CA ILE A 103 3.46 26.01 -5.89
C ILE A 103 4.91 25.55 -6.02
N GLU A 104 5.46 25.52 -7.23
CA GLU A 104 6.84 25.13 -7.49
C GLU A 104 7.84 26.05 -6.78
N ARG A 105 7.51 27.34 -6.68
CA ARG A 105 8.32 28.34 -5.98
C ARG A 105 8.20 28.24 -4.47
N ALA A 106 7.00 27.92 -3.97
CA ALA A 106 6.79 27.63 -2.54
C ALA A 106 7.55 26.37 -2.11
N VAL A 107 7.53 25.31 -2.92
CA VAL A 107 8.31 24.09 -2.70
C VAL A 107 9.81 24.37 -2.74
N TRP A 108 10.27 25.15 -3.74
CA TRP A 108 11.66 25.59 -3.80
C TRP A 108 12.08 26.36 -2.53
N LEU A 109 11.24 27.28 -2.06
CA LEU A 109 11.49 28.04 -0.83
C LEU A 109 11.60 27.11 0.39
N ALA A 110 10.67 26.15 0.52
CA ALA A 110 10.67 25.18 1.61
C ALA A 110 11.96 24.33 1.61
N LYS A 111 12.39 23.84 0.44
CA LYS A 111 13.67 23.13 0.28
C LYS A 111 14.87 23.97 0.68
N CYS A 112 14.90 25.23 0.24
CA CYS A 112 15.98 26.16 0.59
C CYS A 112 16.04 26.47 2.10
N VAL A 113 14.89 26.67 2.73
CA VAL A 113 14.77 26.91 4.17
C VAL A 113 15.21 25.68 4.94
N GLY A 114 14.71 24.49 4.58
CA GLY A 114 15.10 23.21 5.19
C GLY A 114 16.59 22.96 5.09
N ALA A 115 17.16 23.08 3.88
CA ALA A 115 18.60 22.90 3.67
C ALA A 115 19.47 23.86 4.51
N ASN A 116 19.02 25.10 4.70
CA ASN A 116 19.72 26.05 5.57
C ASN A 116 19.63 25.70 7.05
N GLU A 117 18.48 25.22 7.50
CA GLU A 117 18.28 24.79 8.90
C GLU A 117 19.11 23.53 9.19
N LEU A 118 19.11 22.56 8.28
CA LEU A 118 19.94 21.38 8.38
C LEU A 118 21.44 21.67 8.38
N ARG A 119 21.87 22.69 7.63
CA ARG A 119 23.26 23.14 7.61
C ARG A 119 23.71 23.67 8.99
N SER A 120 22.82 24.27 9.77
CA SER A 120 23.11 24.73 11.13
C SER A 120 23.37 23.56 12.09
N PHE A 121 22.67 22.44 11.90
CA PHE A 121 22.90 21.22 12.70
C PHE A 121 24.26 20.56 12.36
N ARG A 122 24.65 20.55 11.07
CA ARG A 122 25.96 20.00 10.64
C ARG A 122 27.17 20.77 11.20
N ARG A 123 27.03 22.10 11.42
CA ARG A 123 28.12 22.94 11.96
C ARG A 123 28.39 22.77 13.44
N LYS A 124 27.48 22.17 14.20
CA LYS A 124 27.62 21.96 15.65
C LYS A 124 28.38 20.67 16.02
N GLY A 125 29.24 20.19 15.12
CA GLY A 125 30.37 19.32 15.46
C GLY A 125 30.05 17.94 15.96
N ALA A 126 29.12 17.25 15.36
CA ALA A 126 28.85 15.88 15.74
C ALA A 126 28.95 14.91 14.57
N SER A 127 29.49 13.74 14.84
CA SER A 127 29.57 12.57 13.96
C SER A 127 28.24 12.30 13.22
N GLY A 128 28.28 11.60 12.10
CA GLY A 128 27.17 11.41 11.14
C GLY A 128 25.81 11.04 11.70
N THR A 129 25.70 10.48 12.91
CA THR A 129 24.45 10.15 13.61
C THR A 129 23.64 11.37 14.03
N PHE A 130 24.29 12.48 14.42
CA PHE A 130 23.60 13.71 14.79
C PHE A 130 23.02 14.48 13.60
N ALA A 131 23.65 14.37 12.44
CA ALA A 131 23.12 14.99 11.21
C ALA A 131 21.83 14.32 10.75
N MET A 132 21.73 13.00 10.84
CA MET A 132 20.52 12.22 10.51
C MET A 132 19.37 12.53 11.50
N GLY A 133 19.65 12.66 12.80
CA GLY A 133 18.65 13.05 13.79
C GLY A 133 18.07 14.44 13.58
N GLY A 134 18.90 15.41 13.14
CA GLY A 134 18.47 16.75 12.82
C GLY A 134 17.53 16.82 11.60
N GLU A 135 17.79 16.03 10.58
CA GLU A 135 16.95 15.95 9.38
C GLU A 135 15.57 15.35 9.69
N ALA A 136 15.55 14.21 10.37
CA ALA A 136 14.31 13.56 10.77
C ALA A 136 13.46 14.48 11.67
N LYS A 137 14.09 15.21 12.58
CA LYS A 137 13.41 16.21 13.43
C LYS A 137 12.81 17.34 12.59
N TRP A 138 13.59 17.92 11.67
CA TRP A 138 13.10 19.01 10.83
C TRP A 138 11.92 18.57 9.96
N ILE A 139 12.02 17.41 9.32
CA ILE A 139 10.95 16.83 8.49
C ILE A 139 9.68 16.64 9.33
N ARG A 140 9.81 16.10 10.54
CA ARG A 140 8.67 15.91 11.45
C ARG A 140 8.06 17.24 11.88
N ASP A 141 8.86 18.20 12.31
CA ASP A 141 8.39 19.53 12.72
C ASP A 141 7.68 20.26 11.56
N PHE A 142 8.21 20.12 10.35
CA PHE A 142 7.58 20.68 9.15
C PHE A 142 6.27 19.96 8.79
N THR A 143 6.21 18.63 8.98
CA THR A 143 4.99 17.85 8.79
C THR A 143 3.88 18.34 9.70
N VAL A 144 4.15 18.49 10.98
CA VAL A 144 3.18 19.04 11.95
C VAL A 144 2.70 20.45 11.55
N CYS A 145 3.60 21.30 11.01
CA CYS A 145 3.19 22.62 10.50
C CYS A 145 2.21 22.49 9.33
N VAL A 146 2.40 21.53 8.42
CA VAL A 146 1.51 21.28 7.29
C VAL A 146 0.17 20.71 7.75
N GLU A 147 0.17 19.81 8.71
CA GLU A 147 -1.05 19.26 9.33
C GLU A 147 -1.89 20.38 9.94
N GLN A 148 -1.30 21.20 10.80
CA GLN A 148 -1.98 22.35 11.40
C GLN A 148 -2.47 23.36 10.35
N PHE A 149 -1.72 23.53 9.27
CA PHE A 149 -2.10 24.40 8.16
C PHE A 149 -3.35 23.88 7.43
N LEU A 150 -3.49 22.57 7.26
CA LEU A 150 -4.70 21.97 6.70
C LEU A 150 -5.87 22.02 7.70
N GLU A 151 -5.64 21.64 8.95
CA GLU A 151 -6.67 21.66 10.00
C GLU A 151 -7.24 23.05 10.24
N SER A 152 -6.43 24.09 10.14
CA SER A 152 -6.87 25.46 10.41
C SER A 152 -7.99 25.93 9.48
N ILE A 153 -8.02 25.45 8.23
CA ILE A 153 -9.11 25.78 7.31
C ILE A 153 -10.37 24.94 7.59
N ILE A 154 -10.17 23.67 7.96
CA ILE A 154 -11.29 22.77 8.30
C ILE A 154 -11.93 23.21 9.63
N GLY A 155 -11.12 23.67 10.59
CA GLY A 155 -11.57 24.17 11.88
C GLY A 155 -12.27 25.53 11.81
N SER A 156 -11.93 26.37 10.83
CA SER A 156 -12.58 27.68 10.63
C SER A 156 -13.99 27.57 10.05
N CYS A 157 -14.40 26.39 9.58
CA CYS A 157 -15.75 26.16 9.09
C CYS A 157 -16.67 25.85 10.26
N GLY A 158 -17.42 26.86 10.72
CA GLY A 158 -18.49 26.64 11.70
C GLY A 158 -19.55 25.69 11.18
N GLU A 159 -20.20 24.95 12.08
CA GLU A 159 -21.12 23.86 11.71
C GLU A 159 -22.31 24.36 10.85
N LYS A 160 -22.84 25.56 11.16
CA LYS A 160 -23.93 26.19 10.39
C LYS A 160 -23.45 26.68 9.02
N ASP A 161 -22.27 27.26 8.95
CA ASP A 161 -21.68 27.75 7.70
C ASP A 161 -21.29 26.63 6.76
N PHE A 162 -20.89 25.48 7.30
CA PHE A 162 -20.48 24.34 6.50
C PHE A 162 -21.69 23.66 5.84
N LYS A 163 -22.78 23.47 6.58
CA LYS A 163 -24.06 22.95 6.01
C LYS A 163 -24.59 23.89 4.93
N ALA A 164 -24.66 25.19 5.18
CA ALA A 164 -25.07 26.19 4.21
C ALA A 164 -24.16 26.20 2.97
N ARG A 165 -22.85 26.03 3.15
CA ARG A 165 -21.87 26.07 2.06
C ARG A 165 -21.87 24.82 1.19
N ILE A 166 -22.12 23.63 1.75
CA ILE A 166 -22.27 22.40 0.95
C ILE A 166 -23.57 22.43 0.14
N THR A 167 -24.67 22.88 0.74
CA THR A 167 -25.96 23.00 0.05
C THR A 167 -25.89 24.04 -1.07
N TYR A 168 -25.17 25.15 -0.87
CA TYR A 168 -24.94 26.21 -1.85
C TYR A 168 -23.84 25.87 -2.89
N ALA A 169 -23.09 24.78 -2.73
CA ALA A 169 -22.06 24.38 -3.69
C ALA A 169 -22.62 24.09 -5.08
N TYR A 170 -23.89 23.82 -5.18
CA TYR A 170 -24.58 23.72 -6.46
C TYR A 170 -25.08 25.07 -7.01
N VAL A 171 -25.03 26.15 -6.23
CA VAL A 171 -25.53 27.47 -6.64
C VAL A 171 -24.54 28.58 -6.27
N THR A 172 -23.71 28.95 -7.22
CA THR A 172 -23.08 30.26 -7.49
C THR A 172 -22.92 31.29 -6.36
N SER A 173 -21.96 31.13 -5.42
CA SER A 173 -21.55 32.27 -4.59
C SER A 173 -20.01 32.46 -4.62
N ILE A 174 -19.58 33.70 -4.80
CA ILE A 174 -18.17 34.16 -4.88
C ILE A 174 -17.37 33.78 -3.62
N LEU A 175 -18.01 33.80 -2.44
CA LEU A 175 -17.39 33.45 -1.15
C LEU A 175 -17.06 31.95 -1.08
N PHE A 176 -17.91 31.11 -1.64
CA PHE A 176 -17.71 29.66 -1.69
C PHE A 176 -16.56 29.29 -2.62
N ARG A 177 -16.48 29.95 -3.78
CA ARG A 177 -15.37 29.79 -4.73
C ARG A 177 -14.02 30.12 -4.09
N HIS A 178 -13.96 31.17 -3.25
CA HIS A 178 -12.74 31.53 -2.54
C HIS A 178 -12.32 30.47 -1.51
N PHE A 179 -13.27 29.95 -0.73
CA PHE A 179 -12.99 28.87 0.25
C PHE A 179 -12.44 27.63 -0.43
N TRP A 180 -13.12 27.13 -1.48
CA TRP A 180 -12.69 25.96 -2.24
C TRP A 180 -11.34 26.18 -2.94
N LEU A 181 -11.12 27.36 -3.48
CA LEU A 181 -9.85 27.71 -4.10
C LEU A 181 -8.71 27.71 -3.07
N THR A 182 -8.96 28.27 -1.89
CA THR A 182 -7.99 28.30 -0.79
C THR A 182 -7.70 26.89 -0.27
N MET A 183 -8.73 26.10 -0.04
CA MET A 183 -8.60 24.70 0.40
C MET A 183 -7.87 23.86 -0.66
N TYR A 184 -8.26 23.99 -1.93
CA TYR A 184 -7.62 23.31 -3.03
C TYR A 184 -6.14 23.66 -3.16
N THR A 185 -5.79 24.95 -3.01
CA THR A 185 -4.39 25.41 -3.03
C THR A 185 -3.59 24.81 -1.88
N ARG A 186 -4.17 24.74 -0.66
CA ARG A 186 -3.50 24.13 0.50
C ARG A 186 -3.27 22.65 0.29
N ILE A 187 -4.27 21.92 -0.18
CA ILE A 187 -4.16 20.47 -0.47
C ILE A 187 -3.09 20.25 -1.54
N ARG A 188 -3.11 21.01 -2.64
CA ARG A 188 -2.09 20.91 -3.70
C ARG A 188 -0.69 21.17 -3.16
N LEU A 189 -0.53 22.18 -2.34
CA LEU A 189 0.77 22.51 -1.74
C LEU A 189 1.27 21.36 -0.85
N ALA A 190 0.41 20.81 0.01
CA ALA A 190 0.73 19.65 0.82
C ALA A 190 1.07 18.40 -0.03
N THR A 191 0.35 18.18 -1.13
CA THR A 191 0.62 17.07 -2.07
C THR A 191 2.00 17.21 -2.69
N HIS A 192 2.39 18.40 -3.09
CA HIS A 192 3.73 18.65 -3.63
C HIS A 192 4.82 18.46 -2.55
N PHE A 193 4.60 18.91 -1.32
CA PHE A 193 5.55 18.63 -0.24
C PHE A 193 5.68 17.12 0.05
N HIS A 194 4.58 16.39 0.00
CA HIS A 194 4.60 14.93 0.15
C HIS A 194 5.35 14.25 -1.02
N ALA A 195 5.10 14.66 -2.26
CA ALA A 195 5.76 14.12 -3.45
C ALA A 195 7.28 14.38 -3.43
N GLU A 196 7.69 15.54 -2.92
CA GLU A 196 9.09 15.98 -2.84
C GLU A 196 9.82 15.52 -1.56
N TYR A 197 9.23 14.60 -0.79
CA TYR A 197 9.82 14.02 0.43
C TYR A 197 10.18 15.05 1.52
N LEU A 198 9.45 16.17 1.56
CA LEU A 198 9.59 17.17 2.60
C LEU A 198 8.78 16.86 3.86
N LEU A 199 7.87 15.88 3.77
CA LEU A 199 7.04 15.40 4.88
C LEU A 199 7.49 14.02 5.36
N ASP A 200 7.35 13.77 6.65
CA ASP A 200 7.41 12.42 7.24
C ASP A 200 6.16 11.66 6.76
N ARG A 201 6.37 10.82 5.76
CA ARG A 201 5.27 10.12 5.08
C ARG A 201 4.48 9.22 6.01
N GLU A 202 5.17 8.53 6.91
CA GLU A 202 4.49 7.62 7.84
C GLU A 202 3.63 8.41 8.83
N HIS A 203 4.19 9.45 9.43
CA HIS A 203 3.48 10.31 10.35
C HIS A 203 2.28 11.01 9.68
N TYR A 204 2.50 11.57 8.49
CA TYR A 204 1.46 12.26 7.73
C TYR A 204 0.29 11.34 7.32
N MET A 205 0.59 10.11 6.88
CA MET A 205 -0.45 9.13 6.56
C MET A 205 -1.21 8.65 7.79
N ASP A 206 -0.53 8.48 8.91
CA ASP A 206 -1.16 8.12 10.20
C ASP A 206 -2.09 9.23 10.70
N TRP A 207 -1.64 10.48 10.64
CA TRP A 207 -2.45 11.64 10.96
C TRP A 207 -3.68 11.75 10.05
N LEU A 208 -3.52 11.57 8.73
CA LEU A 208 -4.62 11.65 7.77
C LEU A 208 -5.72 10.61 8.07
N VAL A 209 -5.33 9.37 8.33
CA VAL A 209 -6.28 8.31 8.67
C VAL A 209 -6.93 8.57 10.03
N SER A 210 -6.18 9.03 11.03
CA SER A 210 -6.70 9.38 12.35
C SER A 210 -7.69 10.54 12.29
N SER A 211 -7.42 11.54 11.44
CA SER A 211 -8.32 12.67 11.21
C SER A 211 -9.62 12.24 10.53
N LEU A 212 -9.55 11.29 9.59
CA LEU A 212 -10.76 10.70 9.00
C LEU A 212 -11.55 9.89 10.04
N GLU A 213 -10.87 9.05 10.83
CA GLU A 213 -11.51 8.24 11.89
C GLU A 213 -12.28 9.08 12.91
N SER A 214 -11.72 10.24 13.27
CA SER A 214 -12.31 11.16 14.28
C SER A 214 -13.17 12.26 13.66
N SER A 215 -13.36 12.28 12.34
CA SER A 215 -14.08 13.36 11.67
C SER A 215 -15.56 13.38 12.03
N THR A 216 -16.07 14.57 12.30
CA THR A 216 -17.52 14.79 12.41
C THR A 216 -18.16 14.76 11.03
N GLN A 217 -19.46 14.47 10.95
CA GLN A 217 -20.18 14.39 9.68
C GLN A 217 -20.10 15.67 8.85
N THR A 218 -20.06 16.82 9.49
CA THR A 218 -19.92 18.13 8.83
C THR A 218 -18.58 18.28 8.13
N LYS A 219 -17.52 17.69 8.66
CA LYS A 219 -16.16 17.74 8.13
C LYS A 219 -15.81 16.54 7.26
N LEU A 220 -16.59 15.47 7.33
CA LEU A 220 -16.35 14.22 6.62
C LEU A 220 -16.16 14.39 5.11
N PRO A 221 -16.97 15.20 4.37
CA PRO A 221 -16.77 15.37 2.93
C PRO A 221 -15.39 15.90 2.57
N VAL A 222 -14.83 16.81 3.38
CA VAL A 222 -13.49 17.37 3.17
C VAL A 222 -12.41 16.32 3.44
N TRP A 223 -12.54 15.57 4.53
CA TRP A 223 -11.60 14.50 4.84
C TRP A 223 -11.61 13.37 3.81
N LEU A 224 -12.78 13.03 3.25
CA LEU A 224 -12.88 12.06 2.14
C LEU A 224 -12.16 12.55 0.89
N LEU A 225 -12.29 13.84 0.55
CA LEU A 225 -11.57 14.43 -0.58
C LEU A 225 -10.05 14.41 -0.37
N ILE A 226 -9.58 14.80 0.82
CA ILE A 226 -8.15 14.79 1.13
C ILE A 226 -7.62 13.35 1.10
N THR A 227 -8.31 12.42 1.73
CA THR A 227 -7.95 10.99 1.75
C THR A 227 -7.86 10.42 0.34
N GLN A 228 -8.77 10.80 -0.55
CA GLN A 228 -8.78 10.34 -1.93
C GLN A 228 -7.55 10.79 -2.72
N VAL A 229 -6.99 11.97 -2.43
CA VAL A 229 -5.74 12.44 -3.06
C VAL A 229 -4.57 11.50 -2.75
N TYR A 230 -4.55 10.90 -1.55
CA TYR A 230 -3.50 9.98 -1.10
C TYR A 230 -3.90 8.51 -1.12
N TRP A 231 -5.00 8.18 -1.81
CA TRP A 231 -5.61 6.85 -1.80
C TRP A 231 -4.64 5.74 -2.16
N SER A 232 -3.92 5.89 -3.25
CA SER A 232 -2.93 4.92 -3.70
C SER A 232 -1.79 4.72 -2.70
N ASP A 233 -1.36 5.78 -2.02
CA ASP A 233 -0.27 5.70 -1.04
C ASP A 233 -0.74 5.06 0.26
N LEU A 234 -1.97 5.30 0.68
CA LEU A 234 -2.59 4.66 1.84
C LEU A 234 -2.77 3.15 1.64
N LEU A 235 -3.18 2.73 0.44
CA LEU A 235 -3.41 1.32 0.13
C LEU A 235 -2.13 0.50 -0.03
N LYS A 236 -0.98 1.14 -0.25
CA LYS A 236 0.33 0.43 -0.25
C LYS A 236 0.63 -0.26 1.08
N TYR A 237 0.09 0.25 2.18
CA TYR A 237 0.34 -0.27 3.52
C TYR A 237 -0.93 -0.86 4.13
N ARG A 238 -0.93 -2.15 4.39
CA ARG A 238 -2.07 -2.89 4.96
C ARG A 238 -2.57 -2.28 6.29
N LYS A 239 -1.68 -1.68 7.08
CA LYS A 239 -2.02 -0.96 8.33
C LYS A 239 -3.06 0.12 8.05
N TYR A 240 -2.79 0.99 7.08
CA TYR A 240 -3.67 2.11 6.73
C TYR A 240 -4.93 1.66 6.00
N GLY A 241 -4.82 0.69 5.09
CA GLY A 241 -5.96 0.14 4.39
C GLY A 241 -7.01 -0.47 5.31
N ARG A 242 -6.59 -1.19 6.37
CA ARG A 242 -7.51 -1.73 7.39
C ARG A 242 -8.18 -0.64 8.23
N ARG A 243 -7.43 0.36 8.65
CA ARG A 243 -8.00 1.49 9.40
C ARG A 243 -8.98 2.26 8.53
N LEU A 244 -8.61 2.52 7.27
CA LEU A 244 -9.45 3.20 6.30
C LEU A 244 -10.77 2.45 6.06
N SER A 245 -10.72 1.13 5.85
CA SER A 245 -11.93 0.32 5.68
C SER A 245 -12.84 0.38 6.92
N THR A 246 -12.26 0.34 8.11
CA THR A 246 -13.00 0.43 9.37
C THR A 246 -13.63 1.82 9.53
N ALA A 247 -12.88 2.90 9.27
CA ALA A 247 -13.38 4.27 9.35
C ALA A 247 -14.55 4.51 8.39
N LEU A 248 -14.40 4.10 7.13
CA LEU A 248 -15.47 4.25 6.13
C LEU A 248 -16.74 3.46 6.49
N VAL A 249 -16.57 2.25 7.04
CA VAL A 249 -17.73 1.44 7.47
C VAL A 249 -18.42 2.09 8.67
N ASN A 250 -17.67 2.63 9.63
CA ASN A 250 -18.23 3.34 10.77
C ASN A 250 -19.02 4.59 10.32
N HIS A 251 -18.42 5.40 9.45
CA HIS A 251 -19.08 6.59 8.90
C HIS A 251 -20.32 6.24 8.09
N LEU A 252 -20.28 5.18 7.29
CA LEU A 252 -21.47 4.72 6.57
C LEU A 252 -22.60 4.32 7.54
N THR A 253 -22.26 3.64 8.63
CA THR A 253 -23.24 3.24 9.65
C THR A 253 -23.86 4.46 10.33
N GLU A 254 -23.05 5.45 10.65
CA GLU A 254 -23.46 6.69 11.31
C GLU A 254 -24.34 7.56 10.41
N VAL A 255 -23.85 7.88 9.20
CA VAL A 255 -24.59 8.69 8.23
C VAL A 255 -25.92 8.05 7.86
N ARG A 256 -25.93 6.74 7.66
CA ARG A 256 -27.14 5.99 7.37
C ARG A 256 -28.11 5.96 8.57
N GLY A 257 -27.62 5.76 9.78
CA GLY A 257 -28.44 5.79 10.99
C GLY A 257 -29.19 7.13 11.12
N GLN A 258 -28.50 8.23 10.83
CA GLN A 258 -29.14 9.57 10.83
C GLN A 258 -30.10 9.76 9.68
N LEU A 259 -29.80 9.25 8.47
CA LEU A 259 -30.72 9.31 7.35
C LEU A 259 -32.02 8.55 7.63
N VAL A 260 -31.92 7.37 8.27
CA VAL A 260 -33.09 6.57 8.69
C VAL A 260 -33.86 7.29 9.80
N ALA A 261 -33.18 7.80 10.82
CA ALA A 261 -33.81 8.55 11.90
C ALA A 261 -34.53 9.79 11.37
N TRP A 262 -33.91 10.52 10.45
CA TRP A 262 -34.55 11.67 9.77
C TRP A 262 -35.76 11.25 8.96
N THR A 263 -35.68 10.15 8.19
CA THR A 263 -36.82 9.64 7.39
C THR A 263 -38.00 9.26 8.30
N ILE A 264 -37.73 8.62 9.44
CA ILE A 264 -38.77 8.27 10.45
C ILE A 264 -39.36 9.55 11.05
N GLU A 265 -38.55 10.54 11.36
CA GLU A 265 -38.99 11.82 11.94
C GLU A 265 -39.84 12.61 10.93
N VAL A 266 -39.47 12.63 9.65
CA VAL A 266 -40.25 13.26 8.58
C VAL A 266 -41.58 12.54 8.33
N LEU A 267 -41.57 11.20 8.34
CA LEU A 267 -42.78 10.40 8.19
C LEU A 267 -43.73 10.52 9.41
N SER A 268 -43.19 10.77 10.60
CA SER A 268 -43.99 10.94 11.83
C SER A 268 -44.52 12.37 12.01
N ARG A 269 -43.87 13.37 11.45
CA ARG A 269 -44.26 14.79 11.49
C ARG A 269 -44.71 15.21 10.11
N ILE A 270 -46.04 15.39 9.93
CA ILE A 270 -46.66 15.96 8.73
C ILE A 270 -46.28 17.46 8.54
N GLN A 271 -45.12 17.90 8.93
CA GLN A 271 -44.63 19.27 8.77
C GLN A 271 -43.31 19.34 7.98
N ILE A 272 -43.48 19.86 6.79
CA ILE A 272 -42.49 20.20 5.77
C ILE A 272 -41.58 21.33 6.28
N SER A 273 -40.43 21.05 6.90
CA SER A 273 -39.48 22.15 7.16
C SER A 273 -38.02 21.83 7.30
N LYS A 274 -37.50 20.70 6.83
CA LYS A 274 -36.05 20.52 6.76
C LYS A 274 -35.62 19.60 5.60
N HIS A 275 -35.82 20.03 4.37
CA HIS A 275 -35.28 19.37 3.17
C HIS A 275 -33.74 19.39 3.11
N THR A 276 -33.10 20.33 3.81
CA THR A 276 -31.65 20.58 3.72
C THR A 276 -30.76 19.45 4.25
N ASP A 277 -31.18 18.72 5.25
CA ASP A 277 -30.34 17.66 5.84
C ASP A 277 -30.32 16.38 4.98
N HIS A 278 -31.45 16.05 4.33
CA HIS A 278 -31.52 14.92 3.38
C HIS A 278 -30.62 15.15 2.16
N ASP A 279 -30.66 16.35 1.60
CA ASP A 279 -29.90 16.70 0.40
C ASP A 279 -28.38 16.67 0.61
N ILE A 280 -27.93 16.71 1.86
CA ILE A 280 -26.51 16.60 2.23
C ILE A 280 -26.15 15.16 2.58
N LEU A 281 -26.98 14.47 3.37
CA LEU A 281 -26.68 13.14 3.89
C LEU A 281 -26.75 12.06 2.81
N ALA A 282 -27.67 12.16 1.85
CA ALA A 282 -27.79 11.17 0.79
C ALA A 282 -26.57 11.14 -0.15
N PRO A 283 -26.09 12.27 -0.71
CA PRO A 283 -24.88 12.27 -1.51
C PRO A 283 -23.62 11.86 -0.73
N LEU A 284 -23.55 12.20 0.56
CA LEU A 284 -22.45 11.80 1.41
C LEU A 284 -22.45 10.28 1.65
N CYS A 285 -23.64 9.71 1.91
CA CYS A 285 -23.82 8.27 2.04
C CYS A 285 -23.39 7.53 0.78
N ASP A 286 -23.79 8.03 -0.40
CA ASP A 286 -23.43 7.43 -1.68
C ASP A 286 -21.93 7.55 -1.95
N ARG A 287 -21.32 8.67 -1.62
CA ARG A 287 -19.87 8.84 -1.75
C ARG A 287 -19.07 7.85 -0.87
N VAL A 288 -19.50 7.65 0.39
CA VAL A 288 -18.86 6.66 1.27
C VAL A 288 -19.06 5.24 0.73
N LYS A 289 -20.24 4.93 0.18
CA LYS A 289 -20.51 3.63 -0.48
C LYS A 289 -19.59 3.41 -1.68
N ASP A 290 -19.40 4.41 -2.53
CA ASP A 290 -18.54 4.31 -3.72
C ASP A 290 -17.09 4.01 -3.33
N LEU A 291 -16.55 4.70 -2.33
CA LEU A 291 -15.20 4.44 -1.81
C LEU A 291 -15.08 3.05 -1.18
N LEU A 292 -16.11 2.60 -0.43
CA LEU A 292 -16.15 1.24 0.11
C LEU A 292 -16.24 0.18 -0.99
N LYS A 293 -17.01 0.46 -2.05
CA LYS A 293 -17.13 -0.41 -3.23
C LYS A 293 -15.78 -0.57 -3.93
N GLU A 294 -15.08 0.53 -4.14
CA GLU A 294 -13.72 0.52 -4.68
C GLU A 294 -12.76 -0.28 -3.79
N LEU A 295 -12.80 -0.10 -2.48
CA LEU A 295 -11.96 -0.81 -1.54
C LEU A 295 -12.27 -2.32 -1.50
N LEU A 296 -13.55 -2.69 -1.56
CA LEU A 296 -14.00 -4.10 -1.62
C LEU A 296 -13.51 -4.79 -2.89
N SER A 297 -13.50 -4.10 -4.03
CA SER A 297 -13.07 -4.65 -5.31
C SER A 297 -11.53 -4.72 -5.44
N THR A 298 -10.81 -3.73 -4.95
CA THR A 298 -9.35 -3.63 -5.13
C THR A 298 -8.54 -4.25 -4.02
N SER A 299 -9.05 -4.27 -2.78
CA SER A 299 -8.25 -4.58 -1.59
C SER A 299 -9.06 -5.32 -0.51
N THR A 300 -9.63 -6.48 -0.87
CA THR A 300 -10.45 -7.33 0.01
C THR A 300 -9.77 -7.67 1.35
N ASP A 301 -8.44 -7.75 1.38
CA ASP A 301 -7.65 -8.08 2.56
C ASP A 301 -7.78 -7.07 3.71
N ASN A 302 -8.16 -5.86 3.40
CA ASN A 302 -8.38 -4.81 4.39
C ASN A 302 -9.60 -5.08 5.30
N PHE A 303 -10.54 -5.91 4.82
CA PHE A 303 -11.74 -6.31 5.57
C PHE A 303 -11.55 -7.59 6.41
N ILE A 304 -10.32 -8.14 6.44
CA ILE A 304 -10.03 -9.31 7.26
C ILE A 304 -9.64 -8.86 8.66
N SER A 305 -10.66 -8.62 9.46
CA SER A 305 -10.61 -8.33 10.89
C SER A 305 -11.86 -8.93 11.54
N PRO A 306 -11.78 -10.11 12.20
CA PRO A 306 -12.96 -10.83 12.66
C PRO A 306 -13.90 -10.03 13.54
N LYS A 307 -13.34 -9.21 14.45
CA LYS A 307 -14.14 -8.36 15.35
C LYS A 307 -14.90 -7.29 14.58
N VAL A 308 -14.21 -6.52 13.74
CA VAL A 308 -14.83 -5.44 12.94
C VAL A 308 -15.82 -6.01 11.94
N TRP A 309 -15.47 -7.13 11.29
CA TRP A 309 -16.37 -7.83 10.38
C TRP A 309 -17.65 -8.30 11.06
N ALA A 310 -17.55 -8.92 12.23
CA ALA A 310 -18.73 -9.40 12.98
C ALA A 310 -19.71 -8.26 13.29
N THR A 311 -19.20 -7.08 13.62
CA THR A 311 -20.02 -5.90 13.93
C THR A 311 -20.72 -5.36 12.68
N HIS A 312 -20.03 -5.28 11.55
CA HIS A 312 -20.50 -4.54 10.37
C HIS A 312 -21.04 -5.40 9.23
N LYS A 313 -20.89 -6.74 9.28
CA LYS A 313 -21.27 -7.65 8.18
C LYS A 313 -22.72 -7.49 7.71
N LYS A 314 -23.66 -7.27 8.62
CA LYS A 314 -25.08 -7.09 8.26
C LYS A 314 -25.28 -5.85 7.41
N MET A 315 -24.66 -4.75 7.78
CA MET A 315 -24.74 -3.47 7.10
C MET A 315 -24.04 -3.55 5.72
N ILE A 316 -22.84 -4.15 5.66
CA ILE A 316 -22.10 -4.33 4.40
C ILE A 316 -22.91 -5.21 3.44
N ARG A 317 -23.44 -6.34 3.91
CA ARG A 317 -24.29 -7.22 3.09
C ARG A 317 -25.54 -6.53 2.58
N PHE A 318 -26.18 -5.72 3.42
CA PHE A 318 -27.37 -4.97 3.01
C PHE A 318 -27.06 -3.95 1.91
N ASN A 319 -25.91 -3.26 1.97
CA ASN A 319 -25.57 -2.23 0.97
C ASN A 319 -24.98 -2.81 -0.32
N PHE A 320 -24.29 -3.95 -0.26
CA PHE A 320 -23.52 -4.50 -1.38
C PHE A 320 -23.90 -5.93 -1.77
N GLY A 321 -24.77 -6.60 -0.99
CA GLY A 321 -25.10 -8.02 -1.20
C GLY A 321 -26.27 -8.31 -2.14
N SER A 322 -27.00 -7.28 -2.63
CA SER A 322 -28.29 -7.49 -3.32
C SER A 322 -28.31 -7.12 -4.81
N GLY A 323 -27.17 -6.80 -5.44
CA GLY A 323 -27.24 -6.29 -6.81
C GLY A 323 -26.25 -6.90 -7.80
N ASP A 324 -25.05 -7.25 -7.37
CA ASP A 324 -23.98 -7.66 -8.28
C ASP A 324 -23.40 -9.01 -7.82
N PRO A 325 -23.43 -10.07 -8.65
CA PRO A 325 -22.88 -11.38 -8.33
C PRO A 325 -21.40 -11.32 -7.90
N GLN A 326 -20.62 -10.39 -8.44
CA GLN A 326 -19.23 -10.20 -8.10
C GLN A 326 -19.07 -9.80 -6.62
N PHE A 327 -19.89 -8.88 -6.13
CA PHE A 327 -19.84 -8.46 -4.73
C PHE A 327 -20.32 -9.56 -3.77
N ILE A 328 -21.30 -10.35 -4.17
CA ILE A 328 -21.75 -11.52 -3.39
C ILE A 328 -20.57 -12.49 -3.18
N HIS A 329 -19.81 -12.76 -4.23
CA HIS A 329 -18.62 -13.64 -4.15
C HIS A 329 -17.51 -13.02 -3.26
N ILE A 330 -17.22 -11.73 -3.42
CA ILE A 330 -16.26 -10.99 -2.60
C ILE A 330 -16.64 -11.08 -1.13
N LEU A 331 -17.91 -10.77 -0.79
CA LEU A 331 -18.38 -10.80 0.60
C LEU A 331 -18.36 -12.21 1.19
N ALA A 332 -18.72 -13.24 0.41
CA ALA A 332 -18.61 -14.62 0.83
C ALA A 332 -17.15 -15.03 1.11
N THR A 333 -16.23 -14.56 0.28
CA THR A 333 -14.80 -14.81 0.47
C THR A 333 -14.27 -14.13 1.72
N ILE A 334 -14.63 -12.85 1.97
CA ILE A 334 -14.26 -12.11 3.18
C ILE A 334 -14.83 -12.83 4.43
N GLU A 335 -16.10 -13.25 4.39
CA GLU A 335 -16.73 -13.98 5.49
C GLU A 335 -16.01 -15.28 5.79
N ARG A 336 -15.76 -16.11 4.76
CA ARG A 336 -15.04 -17.36 4.89
C ARG A 336 -13.64 -17.16 5.48
N ARG A 337 -12.97 -16.08 5.11
CA ARG A 337 -11.63 -15.75 5.65
C ARG A 337 -11.69 -15.28 7.09
N ASN A 338 -12.64 -14.42 7.44
CA ASN A 338 -12.83 -13.95 8.82
C ASN A 338 -13.26 -15.09 9.76
N SER A 339 -14.11 -16.02 9.30
CA SER A 339 -14.55 -17.17 10.10
C SER A 339 -13.41 -18.11 10.47
N ARG A 340 -12.35 -18.18 9.66
CA ARG A 340 -11.14 -18.99 9.97
C ARG A 340 -10.34 -18.43 11.16
N PHE A 341 -10.43 -17.13 11.43
CA PHE A 341 -9.75 -16.47 12.55
C PHE A 341 -10.60 -16.41 13.82
N ASN A 342 -11.87 -16.79 13.75
CA ASN A 342 -12.78 -16.80 14.87
C ASN A 342 -13.24 -18.24 15.15
N PRO A 343 -12.52 -19.01 15.94
CA PRO A 343 -12.91 -20.37 16.30
C PRO A 343 -14.02 -20.33 17.36
N THR A 344 -15.17 -19.73 17.02
CA THR A 344 -16.40 -19.86 17.80
C THR A 344 -17.17 -21.09 17.32
N GLY A 345 -16.80 -22.22 17.84
CA GLY A 345 -17.50 -23.48 17.61
C GLY A 345 -16.66 -24.62 18.12
N ALA A 346 -17.26 -25.47 18.91
CA ALA A 346 -16.68 -26.64 19.51
C ALA A 346 -15.58 -27.26 18.64
N SER A 347 -14.47 -27.56 19.26
CA SER A 347 -13.31 -28.27 18.75
C SER A 347 -13.71 -29.51 17.95
N LYS A 348 -14.12 -29.33 16.71
CA LYS A 348 -14.01 -30.40 15.72
C LYS A 348 -12.51 -30.59 15.48
N GLU A 349 -12.04 -31.80 15.56
CA GLU A 349 -10.66 -32.11 15.21
C GLU A 349 -10.29 -31.41 13.89
N PRO A 350 -9.14 -30.74 13.81
CA PRO A 350 -8.77 -30.01 12.63
C PRO A 350 -8.72 -30.96 11.44
N THR A 351 -9.40 -30.63 10.35
CA THR A 351 -9.35 -31.41 9.10
C THR A 351 -7.90 -31.64 8.68
N ALA A 352 -7.63 -32.73 7.96
CA ALA A 352 -6.31 -33.05 7.44
C ALA A 352 -5.67 -31.86 6.72
N ARG A 353 -6.43 -31.19 5.85
CA ARG A 353 -6.00 -29.97 5.17
C ARG A 353 -5.61 -28.84 6.15
N LYS A 354 -6.35 -28.63 7.23
CA LYS A 354 -6.03 -27.61 8.23
C LYS A 354 -4.75 -27.98 9.00
N ARG A 355 -4.57 -29.25 9.35
CA ARG A 355 -3.33 -29.74 10.00
C ARG A 355 -2.12 -29.52 9.10
N LEU A 356 -2.24 -29.87 7.80
CA LEU A 356 -1.19 -29.66 6.81
C LEU A 356 -0.83 -28.17 6.68
N ILE A 357 -1.82 -27.30 6.44
CA ILE A 357 -1.57 -25.85 6.29
C ILE A 357 -0.93 -25.26 7.55
N THR A 358 -1.35 -25.71 8.75
CA THR A 358 -0.75 -25.25 10.00
C THR A 358 0.71 -25.67 10.13
N ALA A 359 1.05 -26.90 9.72
CA ALA A 359 2.42 -27.39 9.70
C ALA A 359 3.29 -26.60 8.70
N LEU A 360 2.75 -26.31 7.52
CA LEU A 360 3.42 -25.50 6.49
C LEU A 360 3.61 -24.04 6.92
N ASP A 361 2.62 -23.43 7.55
CA ASP A 361 2.71 -22.03 8.00
C ASP A 361 3.78 -21.83 9.09
N ARG A 362 4.06 -22.83 9.90
CA ARG A 362 5.17 -22.81 10.88
C ARG A 362 6.52 -22.60 10.21
N THR A 363 6.72 -23.18 9.01
CA THR A 363 8.00 -23.04 8.27
C THR A 363 8.28 -21.63 7.76
N LEU A 364 7.28 -20.76 7.78
CA LEU A 364 7.47 -19.34 7.41
C LEU A 364 8.08 -18.52 8.56
N VAL A 365 8.04 -19.04 9.78
CA VAL A 365 8.53 -18.38 10.99
C VAL A 365 9.71 -19.14 11.59
N GLU A 366 9.64 -20.48 11.56
CA GLU A 366 10.64 -21.39 12.12
C GLU A 366 11.52 -21.99 11.02
N PRO A 367 12.75 -22.42 11.33
CA PRO A 367 13.60 -23.14 10.37
C PRO A 367 12.92 -24.41 9.84
N PHE A 368 13.17 -24.74 8.59
CA PHE A 368 12.63 -25.95 7.97
C PHE A 368 13.20 -27.20 8.66
N SER A 369 12.32 -28.02 9.24
CA SER A 369 12.68 -29.32 9.80
C SER A 369 12.80 -30.38 8.69
N ASN A 370 13.81 -31.25 8.76
CA ASN A 370 13.98 -32.36 7.82
C ASN A 370 12.87 -33.41 7.94
N ASP A 371 12.22 -33.51 9.10
CA ASP A 371 11.12 -34.45 9.37
C ASP A 371 9.77 -33.94 8.84
N LEU A 372 9.68 -32.66 8.47
CA LEU A 372 8.42 -32.06 8.02
C LEU A 372 7.76 -32.81 6.84
N PRO A 373 8.50 -33.24 5.79
CA PRO A 373 7.88 -33.99 4.69
C PRO A 373 7.22 -35.29 5.15
N ARG A 374 7.81 -35.97 6.14
CA ARG A 374 7.25 -37.19 6.75
C ARG A 374 6.04 -36.87 7.62
N ILE A 375 6.13 -35.86 8.48
CA ILE A 375 5.00 -35.40 9.32
C ILE A 375 3.81 -35.03 8.44
N CYS A 376 4.03 -34.29 7.34
CA CYS A 376 2.97 -33.96 6.41
C CYS A 376 2.42 -35.17 5.66
N TRP A 377 3.26 -36.18 5.38
CA TRP A 377 2.84 -37.42 4.75
C TRP A 377 1.86 -38.19 5.63
N ASP A 378 2.10 -38.26 6.92
CA ASP A 378 1.31 -39.04 7.88
C ASP A 378 -0.04 -38.40 8.24
N ILE A 379 -0.34 -37.21 7.71
CA ILE A 379 -1.57 -36.44 8.04
C ILE A 379 -2.81 -37.13 7.48
N ASP A 380 -2.77 -37.65 6.24
CA ASP A 380 -3.91 -38.25 5.57
C ASP A 380 -3.47 -39.36 4.60
N GLY A 381 -4.39 -40.32 4.33
CA GLY A 381 -4.20 -41.36 3.32
C GLY A 381 -4.28 -40.83 1.87
N ASP A 382 -5.08 -39.83 1.63
CA ASP A 382 -5.22 -39.20 0.29
C ASP A 382 -4.05 -38.23 0.02
N LYS A 383 -3.02 -38.76 -0.64
CA LYS A 383 -1.81 -38.03 -0.99
C LYS A 383 -2.03 -37.02 -2.10
N THR A 384 -2.95 -37.28 -3.02
CA THR A 384 -3.33 -36.35 -4.08
C THR A 384 -3.92 -35.07 -3.50
N MET A 385 -4.87 -35.20 -2.57
CA MET A 385 -5.45 -34.07 -1.87
C MET A 385 -4.40 -33.25 -1.09
N LEU A 386 -3.44 -33.95 -0.46
CA LEU A 386 -2.36 -33.24 0.26
C LEU A 386 -1.45 -32.45 -0.68
N ILE A 387 -1.08 -32.98 -1.85
CA ILE A 387 -0.28 -32.29 -2.87
C ILE A 387 -1.05 -31.07 -3.41
N LEU A 388 -2.31 -31.24 -3.77
CA LEU A 388 -3.17 -30.14 -4.23
C LEU A 388 -3.23 -29.02 -3.18
N ALA A 389 -3.35 -29.37 -1.89
CA ALA A 389 -3.33 -28.39 -0.81
C ALA A 389 -1.97 -27.69 -0.66
N ILE A 390 -0.85 -28.37 -0.93
CA ILE A 390 0.50 -27.78 -0.95
C ILE A 390 0.64 -26.83 -2.15
N LEU A 391 0.16 -27.21 -3.32
CA LEU A 391 0.15 -26.35 -4.52
C LEU A 391 -0.64 -25.08 -4.25
N GLU A 392 -1.85 -25.17 -3.72
CA GLU A 392 -2.67 -24.01 -3.35
C GLU A 392 -2.00 -23.14 -2.29
N TRP A 393 -1.37 -23.75 -1.27
CA TRP A 393 -0.67 -23.04 -0.22
C TRP A 393 0.53 -22.26 -0.77
N SER A 394 1.34 -22.87 -1.61
CA SER A 394 2.56 -22.28 -2.16
C SER A 394 2.29 -21.19 -3.19
N THR A 395 1.17 -21.30 -3.91
CA THR A 395 0.75 -20.34 -4.94
C THR A 395 -0.21 -19.26 -4.44
N SER A 396 -0.63 -19.35 -3.17
CA SER A 396 -1.52 -18.39 -2.55
C SER A 396 -0.89 -17.00 -2.48
N SER A 397 -1.61 -15.96 -2.87
CA SER A 397 -1.19 -14.55 -2.75
C SER A 397 -1.14 -14.05 -1.30
N TYR A 398 -1.75 -14.79 -0.36
CA TYR A 398 -1.90 -14.38 1.05
C TYR A 398 -0.64 -14.50 1.89
N ARG A 399 0.36 -15.23 1.42
CA ARG A 399 1.61 -15.46 2.13
C ARG A 399 2.75 -14.83 1.33
N PRO A 400 3.37 -13.77 1.84
CA PRO A 400 4.44 -13.09 1.13
C PRO A 400 5.72 -13.94 1.10
N GLY A 401 6.56 -13.69 0.11
CA GLY A 401 7.88 -14.29 -0.03
C GLY A 401 7.92 -15.57 -0.86
N ALA A 402 9.13 -15.92 -1.30
CA ALA A 402 9.40 -17.09 -2.14
C ALA A 402 9.65 -18.38 -1.31
N THR A 403 9.87 -18.27 0.00
CA THR A 403 10.20 -19.40 0.88
C THR A 403 9.19 -20.54 0.76
N LYS A 404 7.90 -20.21 0.66
CA LYS A 404 6.82 -21.20 0.50
C LYS A 404 6.97 -22.07 -0.73
N THR A 405 7.48 -21.53 -1.83
CA THR A 405 7.72 -22.26 -3.08
C THR A 405 8.82 -23.30 -2.89
N PHE A 406 9.91 -22.95 -2.23
CA PHE A 406 11.00 -23.87 -1.93
C PHE A 406 10.61 -24.94 -0.92
N VAL A 407 9.83 -24.59 0.10
CA VAL A 407 9.28 -25.54 1.06
C VAL A 407 8.40 -26.57 0.35
N ALA A 408 7.49 -26.11 -0.50
CA ALA A 408 6.62 -26.96 -1.30
C ALA A 408 7.42 -27.89 -2.23
N ALA A 409 8.38 -27.34 -2.98
CA ALA A 409 9.25 -28.13 -3.86
C ALA A 409 9.98 -29.22 -3.10
N ARG A 410 10.50 -28.93 -1.91
CA ARG A 410 11.24 -29.90 -1.08
C ARG A 410 10.33 -31.03 -0.58
N ILE A 411 9.11 -30.73 -0.16
CA ILE A 411 8.15 -31.73 0.30
C ILE A 411 7.70 -32.59 -0.88
N ILE A 412 7.32 -31.98 -2.00
CA ILE A 412 6.86 -32.70 -3.18
C ILE A 412 7.94 -33.61 -3.75
N ARG A 413 9.20 -33.17 -3.81
CA ARG A 413 10.36 -34.02 -4.20
C ARG A 413 10.52 -35.24 -3.29
N TYR A 414 10.35 -35.05 -2.00
CA TYR A 414 10.42 -36.17 -1.05
C TYR A 414 9.30 -37.19 -1.32
N TRP A 415 8.07 -36.70 -1.56
CA TRP A 415 6.91 -37.58 -1.83
C TRP A 415 6.99 -38.23 -3.20
N ALA A 416 7.54 -37.58 -4.22
CA ALA A 416 7.82 -38.20 -5.52
C ALA A 416 8.72 -39.42 -5.40
N ARG A 417 9.74 -39.37 -4.51
CA ARG A 417 10.62 -40.51 -4.22
C ARG A 417 9.89 -41.68 -3.53
N LEU A 418 8.75 -41.41 -2.91
CA LEU A 418 7.89 -42.41 -2.32
C LEU A 418 6.89 -43.03 -3.34
N GLY A 419 7.00 -42.67 -4.62
CA GLY A 419 6.25 -43.27 -5.72
C GLY A 419 5.00 -42.51 -6.16
N ILE A 420 4.83 -41.24 -5.73
CA ILE A 420 3.70 -40.42 -6.19
C ILE A 420 3.99 -39.84 -7.57
N ASP A 421 3.03 -39.95 -8.48
CA ASP A 421 3.06 -39.27 -9.78
C ASP A 421 2.71 -37.79 -9.64
N VAL A 422 3.73 -37.00 -9.34
CA VAL A 422 3.61 -35.52 -9.14
C VAL A 422 3.14 -34.87 -10.44
N THR A 423 3.56 -35.36 -11.61
CA THR A 423 3.16 -34.79 -12.90
C THR A 423 1.65 -34.87 -13.08
N ALA A 424 1.05 -36.05 -12.82
CA ALA A 424 -0.39 -36.24 -12.94
C ALA A 424 -1.17 -35.25 -12.03
N VAL A 425 -0.72 -35.07 -10.78
CA VAL A 425 -1.38 -34.18 -9.83
C VAL A 425 -1.26 -32.71 -10.25
N ILE A 426 -0.12 -32.28 -10.81
CA ILE A 426 0.05 -30.93 -11.32
C ILE A 426 -0.84 -30.68 -12.53
N LEU A 427 -0.98 -31.65 -13.42
CA LEU A 427 -1.88 -31.56 -14.58
C LEU A 427 -3.35 -31.47 -14.13
N GLU A 428 -3.75 -32.24 -13.14
CA GLU A 428 -5.08 -32.14 -12.51
C GLU A 428 -5.31 -30.79 -11.87
N PHE A 429 -4.29 -30.20 -11.20
CA PHE A 429 -4.35 -28.86 -10.66
C PHE A 429 -4.56 -27.81 -11.75
N LEU A 430 -3.86 -27.93 -12.89
CA LEU A 430 -4.05 -27.03 -14.02
C LEU A 430 -5.47 -27.13 -14.61
N ASP A 431 -6.07 -28.33 -14.59
CA ASP A 431 -7.45 -28.55 -15.04
C ASP A 431 -8.49 -27.91 -14.12
N SER A 432 -8.29 -28.04 -12.83
CA SER A 432 -9.20 -27.48 -11.82
C SER A 432 -9.04 -25.95 -11.64
N SER A 433 -7.89 -25.38 -12.00
CA SER A 433 -7.53 -23.99 -11.71
C SER A 433 -8.04 -22.96 -12.73
N THR A 434 -8.73 -23.38 -13.78
CA THR A 434 -9.28 -22.48 -14.81
C THR A 434 -10.26 -21.42 -14.29
N SER A 435 -10.74 -21.55 -13.06
CA SER A 435 -11.66 -20.60 -12.40
C SER A 435 -11.06 -19.80 -11.25
N VAL A 436 -9.79 -19.99 -10.89
CA VAL A 436 -9.22 -19.40 -9.67
C VAL A 436 -8.37 -18.17 -10.01
N SER A 437 -9.00 -17.00 -9.95
CA SER A 437 -8.35 -15.67 -10.06
C SER A 437 -7.34 -15.35 -8.92
N GLU A 438 -7.15 -16.25 -7.95
CA GLU A 438 -6.37 -16.02 -6.74
C GLU A 438 -4.96 -16.65 -6.75
N ILE A 439 -4.58 -17.33 -7.85
CA ILE A 439 -3.28 -17.99 -7.95
C ILE A 439 -2.19 -17.00 -8.29
N ASN A 440 -1.12 -16.98 -7.49
CA ASN A 440 0.10 -16.28 -7.84
C ASN A 440 0.84 -17.06 -8.96
N LYS A 441 0.57 -16.69 -10.21
CA LYS A 441 1.14 -17.32 -11.41
C LYS A 441 2.68 -17.44 -11.34
N PRO A 442 3.44 -16.37 -11.01
CA PRO A 442 4.90 -16.46 -10.87
C PRO A 442 5.36 -17.48 -9.86
N ALA A 443 4.70 -17.62 -8.71
CA ALA A 443 5.05 -18.61 -7.70
C ALA A 443 4.79 -20.04 -8.19
N PHE A 444 3.70 -20.24 -8.94
CA PHE A 444 3.39 -21.53 -9.57
C PHE A 444 4.44 -21.91 -10.61
N PHE A 445 4.76 -21.02 -11.53
CA PHE A 445 5.79 -21.27 -12.56
C PHE A 445 7.15 -21.57 -11.93
N HIS A 446 7.53 -20.83 -10.91
CA HIS A 446 8.77 -21.10 -10.18
C HIS A 446 8.78 -22.49 -9.55
N LEU A 447 7.68 -22.90 -8.90
CA LEU A 447 7.55 -24.22 -8.28
C LEU A 447 7.69 -25.34 -9.32
N VAL A 448 6.94 -25.25 -10.42
CA VAL A 448 6.98 -26.29 -11.47
C VAL A 448 8.35 -26.33 -12.16
N SER A 449 8.97 -25.17 -12.39
CA SER A 449 10.33 -25.10 -12.94
C SER A 449 11.36 -25.75 -12.02
N GLU A 450 11.23 -25.60 -10.69
CA GLU A 450 12.10 -26.26 -9.73
C GLU A 450 11.89 -27.79 -9.71
N LEU A 451 10.65 -28.26 -9.89
CA LEU A 451 10.33 -29.69 -10.01
C LEU A 451 10.83 -30.26 -11.33
N ALA A 452 10.74 -29.52 -12.43
CA ALA A 452 11.27 -29.91 -13.73
C ALA A 452 12.81 -30.03 -13.72
N ARG A 453 13.51 -29.05 -13.14
CA ARG A 453 14.98 -29.09 -13.00
C ARG A 453 15.48 -30.27 -12.17
N SER A 454 14.65 -30.82 -11.31
CA SER A 454 14.99 -31.95 -10.44
C SER A 454 14.37 -33.30 -10.90
N ASP A 455 13.90 -33.37 -12.13
CA ASP A 455 13.30 -34.54 -12.77
C ASP A 455 12.07 -35.14 -12.06
N HIS A 456 11.35 -34.27 -11.29
CA HIS A 456 10.13 -34.66 -10.59
C HIS A 456 8.85 -34.17 -11.29
N PHE A 457 9.00 -33.44 -12.40
CA PHE A 457 7.93 -33.06 -13.31
C PHE A 457 8.31 -33.42 -14.75
N SER A 458 7.52 -34.23 -15.41
CA SER A 458 7.78 -34.69 -16.79
C SER A 458 7.30 -33.65 -17.81
N THR A 459 8.24 -32.88 -18.38
CA THR A 459 7.96 -31.93 -19.46
C THR A 459 7.35 -32.61 -20.70
N PRO A 460 7.79 -33.83 -21.15
CA PRO A 460 7.16 -34.53 -22.27
C PRO A 460 5.69 -34.87 -22.02
N ARG A 461 5.34 -35.32 -20.81
CA ARG A 461 3.94 -35.61 -20.47
C ARG A 461 3.08 -34.36 -20.43
N TYR A 462 3.63 -33.26 -19.97
CA TYR A 462 2.95 -31.94 -20.01
C TYR A 462 2.68 -31.51 -21.47
N PHE A 463 3.64 -31.70 -22.39
CA PHE A 463 3.42 -31.39 -23.80
C PHE A 463 2.34 -32.27 -24.41
N GLN A 464 2.37 -33.58 -24.15
CA GLN A 464 1.32 -34.51 -24.62
C GLN A 464 -0.06 -34.09 -24.11
N TRP A 465 -0.15 -33.74 -22.83
CA TRP A 465 -1.38 -33.25 -22.22
C TRP A 465 -1.86 -31.94 -22.86
N LEU A 466 -0.94 -31.00 -23.13
CA LEU A 466 -1.27 -29.70 -23.74
C LEU A 466 -1.77 -29.89 -25.19
N ILE A 467 -1.13 -30.74 -25.96
CA ILE A 467 -1.53 -31.08 -27.34
C ILE A 467 -2.90 -31.77 -27.34
N ALA A 468 -3.14 -32.71 -26.44
CA ALA A 468 -4.42 -33.42 -26.34
C ALA A 468 -5.61 -32.49 -26.04
N ARG A 469 -5.36 -31.33 -25.46
CA ARG A 469 -6.35 -30.28 -25.15
C ARG A 469 -6.52 -29.20 -26.21
N GLY A 470 -5.91 -29.38 -27.34
CA GLY A 470 -6.00 -28.43 -28.43
C GLY A 470 -4.81 -27.47 -28.52
N GLY A 471 -3.82 -27.57 -27.61
CA GLY A 471 -2.55 -26.86 -27.69
C GLY A 471 -2.65 -25.34 -27.63
N ILE A 472 -1.69 -24.67 -28.29
CA ILE A 472 -1.57 -23.24 -28.41
C ILE A 472 -2.11 -22.85 -29.79
N TYR A 473 -3.18 -22.03 -29.80
CA TYR A 473 -3.77 -21.55 -31.06
C TYR A 473 -3.21 -20.19 -31.49
N ASN A 474 -2.88 -19.33 -30.51
CA ASN A 474 -2.39 -17.98 -30.76
C ASN A 474 -1.14 -17.69 -29.94
N SER A 475 -0.32 -16.75 -30.41
CA SER A 475 0.85 -16.26 -29.66
C SER A 475 0.46 -15.61 -28.32
N GLU A 476 -0.76 -15.12 -28.19
CA GLU A 476 -1.31 -14.53 -26.98
C GLU A 476 -1.53 -15.58 -25.86
N ASP A 477 -1.70 -16.85 -26.20
CA ASP A 477 -1.86 -17.94 -25.22
C ASP A 477 -0.62 -18.12 -24.33
N VAL A 478 0.55 -17.74 -24.82
CA VAL A 478 1.84 -17.78 -24.08
C VAL A 478 2.24 -16.40 -23.53
N ALA A 479 1.46 -15.36 -23.80
CA ALA A 479 1.71 -14.02 -23.31
C ALA A 479 1.58 -13.94 -21.77
N ALA A 480 2.04 -12.86 -21.16
CA ALA A 480 2.04 -12.65 -19.70
C ALA A 480 0.65 -12.82 -19.06
N ASP A 481 -0.39 -12.43 -19.78
CA ASP A 481 -1.79 -12.50 -19.33
C ASP A 481 -2.50 -13.79 -19.79
N GLY A 482 -1.81 -14.66 -20.53
CA GLY A 482 -2.34 -15.92 -21.05
C GLY A 482 -2.79 -16.90 -19.95
N PRO A 483 -3.52 -17.97 -20.34
CA PRO A 483 -3.95 -19.02 -19.41
C PRO A 483 -2.76 -19.65 -18.68
N LEU A 484 -2.99 -20.07 -17.43
CA LEU A 484 -1.93 -20.67 -16.60
C LEU A 484 -1.30 -21.90 -17.25
N SER A 485 -2.14 -22.71 -17.90
CA SER A 485 -1.74 -23.96 -18.56
C SER A 485 -0.82 -23.77 -19.76
N THR A 486 -1.03 -22.75 -20.58
CA THR A 486 -0.25 -22.46 -21.78
C THR A 486 0.95 -21.58 -21.47
N ARG A 487 0.79 -20.61 -20.58
CA ARG A 487 1.88 -19.74 -20.14
C ARG A 487 3.01 -20.51 -19.47
N LEU A 488 2.71 -21.60 -18.76
CA LEU A 488 3.71 -22.48 -18.16
C LEU A 488 4.79 -22.93 -19.16
N LEU A 489 4.42 -23.11 -20.45
CA LEU A 489 5.35 -23.48 -21.49
C LEU A 489 6.54 -22.52 -21.63
N ALA A 490 6.28 -21.22 -21.52
CA ALA A 490 7.32 -20.19 -21.65
C ALA A 490 8.24 -20.08 -20.41
N GLU A 491 7.81 -20.64 -19.28
CA GLU A 491 8.51 -20.53 -18.00
C GLU A 491 9.29 -21.81 -17.63
N LEU A 492 9.08 -22.91 -18.37
CA LEU A 492 9.79 -24.16 -18.12
C LEU A 492 11.24 -24.09 -18.64
N PRO A 493 12.21 -24.67 -17.93
CA PRO A 493 13.60 -24.76 -18.38
C PRO A 493 13.72 -25.83 -19.49
N ILE A 494 13.52 -25.41 -20.74
CA ILE A 494 13.53 -26.29 -21.93
C ILE A 494 14.95 -26.73 -22.33
N SER A 495 15.99 -26.10 -21.78
CA SER A 495 17.38 -26.38 -22.12
C SER A 495 17.90 -27.79 -21.77
N ASN A 496 17.11 -28.62 -21.10
CA ASN A 496 17.49 -29.96 -20.68
C ASN A 496 16.71 -31.07 -21.39
N ILE A 497 16.01 -30.77 -22.48
CA ILE A 497 15.44 -31.80 -23.33
C ILE A 497 16.58 -32.31 -24.21
N SER A 498 17.35 -33.30 -23.73
CA SER A 498 18.20 -34.12 -24.60
C SER A 498 17.32 -34.87 -25.58
N ASP A 499 17.68 -34.80 -26.86
CA ASP A 499 17.06 -35.46 -27.99
C ASP A 499 16.70 -36.94 -27.77
#